data_8cd5761cbde0e5952ddac4d63f097e05
#
_entry.id   8cd5761cbde0e5952ddac4d63f097e05
#
_cell.length_a   1.000
_cell.length_b   1.000
_cell.length_c   1.000
_cell.angle_alpha   90.00
_cell.angle_beta   90.00
_cell.angle_gamma   90.00
#
_symmetry.space_group_name_H-M   'P 1'
#
loop_
_entity.id
_entity.type
_entity.pdbx_description
1 polymer ?
#
loop_
_entity_poly.entity_id
_entity_poly.type
_entity_poly.pdbx_seq_one_letter_code
_entity_poly.pdbx_strand_id
1 'polypeptide(L)'
;DVDQSLATRNSNKALLDAARQKLELARVNLSYTSIKSPIDGRIGKIKITEGNYVNATSGSLVNISSTNPVYVSFSLRSDDFVKLLKASNRLKDVKVRVQFDNGQWYDQIGKIDFVDNQIDQNSGSIPMRATFENPKNWLVPGDYMKVQLIAPQKTSYMIVPQSCTKGDAMSG
;
A
#
# COMPACT_ATOMS: atom_id res chain seq x y z
N ASP A 1 41.29 49.96 20.09
CA ASP A 1 41.82 49.05 19.01
C ASP A 1 41.19 47.64 19.07
N VAL A 2 41.09 47.02 20.25
CA VAL A 2 40.55 45.66 20.39
C VAL A 2 39.05 45.60 20.04
N ASP A 3 38.28 46.57 20.57
CA ASP A 3 36.82 46.63 20.33
C ASP A 3 36.48 46.86 18.85
N GLN A 4 37.30 47.69 18.17
CA GLN A 4 37.11 47.95 16.74
C GLN A 4 37.44 46.72 15.88
N SER A 5 38.47 45.97 16.28
CA SER A 5 38.83 44.71 15.65
C SER A 5 37.76 43.64 15.86
N LEU A 6 37.16 43.56 17.03
CA LEU A 6 36.03 42.67 17.34
C LEU A 6 34.78 43.04 16.54
N ALA A 7 34.46 44.33 16.44
CA ALA A 7 33.33 44.82 15.64
C ALA A 7 33.50 44.47 14.15
N THR A 8 34.69 44.70 13.61
CA THR A 8 35.02 44.34 12.21
C THR A 8 34.92 42.83 11.98
N ARG A 9 35.45 42.03 12.90
CA ARG A 9 35.33 40.57 12.83
C ARG A 9 33.87 40.10 12.85
N ASN A 10 33.03 40.64 13.73
CA ASN A 10 31.63 40.31 13.83
C ASN A 10 30.86 40.71 12.56
N SER A 11 31.17 41.92 12.02
CA SER A 11 30.60 42.37 10.73
C SER A 11 30.98 41.45 9.59
N ASN A 12 32.26 41.07 9.47
CA ASN A 12 32.70 40.15 8.43
C ASN A 12 32.12 38.76 8.57
N LYS A 13 31.94 38.30 9.81
CA LYS A 13 31.24 37.02 10.06
C LYS A 13 29.77 37.08 9.63
N ALA A 14 29.06 38.15 9.96
CA ALA A 14 27.68 38.35 9.52
C ALA A 14 27.53 38.40 7.98
N LEU A 15 28.48 39.09 7.30
CA LEU A 15 28.52 39.10 5.84
C LEU A 15 28.78 37.72 5.24
N LEU A 16 29.68 36.94 5.83
CA LEU A 16 29.97 35.59 5.42
C LEU A 16 28.74 34.66 5.58
N ASP A 17 28.08 34.79 6.73
CA ASP A 17 26.88 33.99 6.99
C ASP A 17 25.73 34.39 6.05
N ALA A 18 25.56 35.69 5.76
CA ALA A 18 24.60 36.17 4.76
C ALA A 18 24.91 35.65 3.35
N ALA A 19 26.20 35.62 2.96
CA ALA A 19 26.62 35.07 1.67
C ALA A 19 26.36 33.56 1.57
N ARG A 20 26.59 32.83 2.67
CA ARG A 20 26.29 31.40 2.75
C ARG A 20 24.80 31.12 2.60
N GLN A 21 23.94 31.89 3.25
CA GLN A 21 22.49 31.76 3.10
C GLN A 21 22.02 32.04 1.66
N LYS A 22 22.57 33.04 1.01
CA LYS A 22 22.29 33.33 -0.41
C LYS A 22 22.71 32.15 -1.34
N LEU A 23 23.89 31.58 -1.08
CA LEU A 23 24.37 30.41 -1.82
C LEU A 23 23.45 29.20 -1.63
N GLU A 24 23.02 28.96 -0.39
CA GLU A 24 22.11 27.84 -0.10
C GLU A 24 20.76 28.03 -0.78
N LEU A 25 20.21 29.23 -0.74
CA LEU A 25 18.98 29.55 -1.46
C LEU A 25 19.12 29.33 -2.98
N ALA A 26 20.25 29.75 -3.56
CA ALA A 26 20.52 29.51 -4.98
C ALA A 26 20.64 28.03 -5.32
N ARG A 27 21.24 27.21 -4.44
CA ARG A 27 21.31 25.75 -4.57
C ARG A 27 19.95 25.09 -4.50
N VAL A 28 19.10 25.51 -3.56
CA VAL A 28 17.71 25.02 -3.46
C VAL A 28 16.94 25.34 -4.75
N ASN A 29 17.04 26.57 -5.25
CA ASN A 29 16.39 26.94 -6.51
C ASN A 29 16.90 26.11 -7.69
N LEU A 30 18.19 25.84 -7.75
CA LEU A 30 18.76 24.95 -8.78
C LEU A 30 18.26 23.53 -8.62
N SER A 31 18.06 23.02 -7.40
CA SER A 31 17.55 21.67 -7.18
C SER A 31 16.14 21.46 -7.74
N TYR A 32 15.32 22.51 -7.75
CA TYR A 32 13.98 22.46 -8.33
C TYR A 32 13.96 22.32 -9.86
N THR A 33 15.07 22.60 -10.54
CA THR A 33 15.17 22.38 -11.99
C THR A 33 15.33 20.91 -12.37
N SER A 34 15.69 20.06 -11.41
CA SER A 34 15.85 18.61 -11.60
C SER A 34 14.82 17.86 -10.78
N ILE A 35 13.72 17.49 -11.39
CA ILE A 35 12.61 16.78 -10.73
C ILE A 35 12.86 15.28 -10.80
N LYS A 36 13.04 14.65 -9.64
CA LYS A 36 13.26 13.21 -9.51
C LYS A 36 12.04 12.55 -8.89
N SER A 37 11.78 11.29 -9.29
CA SER A 37 10.75 10.49 -8.65
C SER A 37 11.15 10.16 -7.20
N PRO A 38 10.26 10.36 -6.22
CA PRO A 38 10.50 9.93 -4.84
C PRO A 38 10.24 8.44 -4.61
N ILE A 39 9.63 7.74 -5.57
CA ILE A 39 9.26 6.33 -5.47
C ILE A 39 9.63 5.59 -6.75
N ASP A 40 9.87 4.29 -6.62
CA ASP A 40 9.96 3.38 -7.76
C ASP A 40 8.56 3.01 -8.23
N GLY A 41 8.35 3.00 -9.56
CA GLY A 41 7.04 2.70 -10.10
C GLY A 41 6.91 2.97 -11.59
N ARG A 42 5.70 2.78 -12.09
CA ARG A 42 5.35 3.05 -13.48
C ARG A 42 4.92 4.49 -13.65
N ILE A 43 5.56 5.18 -14.57
CA ILE A 43 5.19 6.55 -14.96
C ILE A 43 3.93 6.52 -15.82
N GLY A 44 2.98 7.38 -15.51
CA GLY A 44 1.76 7.56 -16.28
C GLY A 44 1.93 8.55 -17.43
N LYS A 45 0.79 9.02 -17.97
CA LYS A 45 0.80 10.02 -19.05
C LYS A 45 1.38 11.34 -18.54
N ILE A 46 2.32 11.89 -19.30
CA ILE A 46 2.85 13.24 -19.10
C ILE A 46 1.72 14.25 -19.39
N LYS A 47 1.45 15.13 -18.44
CA LYS A 47 0.38 16.12 -18.55
C LYS A 47 0.84 17.43 -19.16
N ILE A 48 2.11 17.76 -18.98
CA ILE A 48 2.73 18.99 -19.49
C ILE A 48 3.89 18.59 -20.40
N THR A 49 3.78 18.96 -21.67
CA THR A 49 4.79 18.63 -22.71
C THR A 49 5.94 19.64 -22.69
N GLU A 50 7.04 19.27 -23.32
CA GLU A 50 8.19 20.14 -23.49
C GLU A 50 7.79 21.49 -24.14
N GLY A 51 8.50 22.55 -23.77
CA GLY A 51 8.23 23.91 -24.24
C GLY A 51 7.19 24.68 -23.43
N ASN A 52 6.49 24.02 -22.49
CA ASN A 52 5.55 24.73 -21.63
C ASN A 52 6.25 25.24 -20.36
N TYR A 53 5.86 26.42 -19.93
CA TYR A 53 6.30 26.99 -18.66
C TYR A 53 5.69 26.25 -17.49
N VAL A 54 6.51 25.91 -16.50
CA VAL A 54 6.09 25.19 -15.29
C VAL A 54 6.50 25.97 -14.05
N ASN A 55 5.59 26.11 -13.11
CA ASN A 55 5.80 26.73 -11.82
C ASN A 55 5.10 25.94 -10.70
N ALA A 56 5.22 26.39 -9.46
CA ALA A 56 4.64 25.72 -8.29
C ALA A 56 3.10 25.59 -8.36
N THR A 57 2.42 26.40 -9.16
CA THR A 57 0.96 26.36 -9.34
C THR A 57 0.50 25.55 -10.54
N SER A 58 1.42 25.01 -11.34
CA SER A 58 1.10 24.27 -12.58
C SER A 58 0.46 22.89 -12.32
N GLY A 59 0.38 22.49 -11.05
CA GLY A 59 -0.21 21.20 -10.67
C GLY A 59 0.71 20.01 -10.93
N SER A 60 0.12 18.84 -11.08
CA SER A 60 0.88 17.58 -11.25
C SER A 60 1.41 17.45 -12.67
N LEU A 61 2.72 17.27 -12.82
CA LEU A 61 3.40 17.06 -14.11
C LEU A 61 3.13 15.65 -14.66
N VAL A 62 3.21 14.68 -13.77
CA VAL A 62 3.03 13.26 -14.08
C VAL A 62 2.62 12.51 -12.82
N ASN A 63 1.89 11.42 -12.98
CA ASN A 63 1.57 10.51 -11.88
C ASN A 63 2.48 9.29 -11.97
N ILE A 64 3.03 8.88 -10.82
CA ILE A 64 3.82 7.65 -10.71
C ILE A 64 3.08 6.74 -9.74
N SER A 65 2.83 5.51 -10.18
CA SER A 65 2.17 4.49 -9.37
C SER A 65 3.15 3.37 -9.06
N SER A 66 3.31 3.06 -7.78
CA SER A 66 4.02 1.85 -7.39
C SER A 66 3.22 0.63 -7.86
N THR A 67 3.88 -0.29 -8.55
CA THR A 67 3.27 -1.51 -9.07
C THR A 67 3.71 -2.76 -8.33
N ASN A 68 4.70 -2.65 -7.46
CA ASN A 68 5.18 -3.75 -6.62
C ASN A 68 5.76 -3.19 -5.30
N PRO A 69 5.15 -3.49 -4.15
CA PRO A 69 3.91 -4.26 -3.98
C PRO A 69 2.67 -3.49 -4.46
N VAL A 70 1.60 -4.24 -4.74
CA VAL A 70 0.28 -3.68 -5.07
C VAL A 70 -0.69 -3.94 -3.93
N TYR A 71 -1.60 -3.00 -3.71
CA TYR A 71 -2.62 -3.07 -2.68
C TYR A 71 -3.98 -3.35 -3.30
N VAL A 72 -4.68 -4.35 -2.77
CA VAL A 72 -6.05 -4.67 -3.14
C VAL A 72 -6.95 -4.28 -1.98
N SER A 73 -7.83 -3.31 -2.22
CA SER A 73 -8.84 -2.87 -1.25
C SER A 73 -10.15 -3.59 -1.51
N PHE A 74 -10.76 -4.11 -0.47
CA PHE A 74 -12.04 -4.78 -0.53
C PHE A 74 -12.82 -4.56 0.77
N SER A 75 -14.12 -4.77 0.74
CA SER A 75 -14.96 -4.64 1.93
C SER A 75 -15.61 -5.98 2.26
N LEU A 76 -15.63 -6.34 3.53
CA LEU A 76 -16.25 -7.56 4.03
C LEU A 76 -17.46 -7.20 4.90
N ARG A 77 -18.59 -7.87 4.69
CA ARG A 77 -19.76 -7.68 5.54
C ARG A 77 -19.47 -8.06 6.99
N SER A 78 -20.06 -7.32 7.92
CA SER A 78 -19.83 -7.51 9.35
C SER A 78 -20.05 -8.97 9.80
N ASP A 79 -21.11 -9.63 9.29
CA ASP A 79 -21.41 -11.03 9.63
C ASP A 79 -20.31 -11.99 9.18
N ASP A 80 -19.77 -11.78 7.99
CA ASP A 80 -18.72 -12.62 7.44
C ASP A 80 -17.36 -12.34 8.10
N PHE A 81 -17.15 -11.11 8.54
CA PHE A 81 -15.98 -10.75 9.33
C PHE A 81 -15.97 -11.49 10.68
N VAL A 82 -17.11 -11.56 11.37
CA VAL A 82 -17.23 -12.33 12.60
C VAL A 82 -16.97 -13.82 12.38
N LYS A 83 -17.48 -14.39 11.27
CA LYS A 83 -17.17 -15.79 10.88
C LYS A 83 -15.69 -15.98 10.63
N LEU A 84 -15.05 -15.04 9.94
CA LEU A 84 -13.62 -15.07 9.66
C LEU A 84 -12.79 -15.03 10.95
N LEU A 85 -13.15 -14.18 11.92
CA LEU A 85 -12.52 -14.11 13.23
C LEU A 85 -12.65 -15.40 14.02
N LYS A 86 -13.80 -16.08 13.93
CA LYS A 86 -14.02 -17.38 14.60
C LYS A 86 -13.23 -18.51 13.94
N ALA A 87 -13.07 -18.45 12.62
CA ALA A 87 -12.34 -19.46 11.84
C ALA A 87 -10.81 -19.30 11.94
N SER A 88 -10.34 -18.09 12.20
CA SER A 88 -8.91 -17.77 12.23
C SER A 88 -8.54 -17.11 13.57
N ASN A 89 -7.51 -17.62 14.24
CA ASN A 89 -7.02 -17.01 15.48
C ASN A 89 -6.38 -15.64 15.26
N ARG A 90 -5.91 -15.36 14.05
CA ARG A 90 -5.27 -14.10 13.66
C ARG A 90 -5.65 -13.78 12.21
N LEU A 91 -6.07 -12.57 11.96
CA LEU A 91 -6.38 -12.10 10.59
C LEU A 91 -5.16 -12.16 9.66
N LYS A 92 -3.96 -12.08 10.20
CA LYS A 92 -2.70 -12.20 9.44
C LYS A 92 -2.48 -13.60 8.84
N ASP A 93 -3.15 -14.63 9.38
CA ASP A 93 -3.04 -16.01 8.89
C ASP A 93 -4.02 -16.28 7.75
N VAL A 94 -4.96 -15.36 7.49
CA VAL A 94 -5.90 -15.42 6.39
C VAL A 94 -5.17 -15.12 5.09
N LYS A 95 -5.23 -16.06 4.17
CA LYS A 95 -4.68 -15.91 2.82
C LYS A 95 -5.70 -15.23 1.92
N VAL A 96 -5.24 -14.29 1.12
CA VAL A 96 -6.08 -13.59 0.15
C VAL A 96 -5.68 -14.02 -1.25
N ARG A 97 -6.65 -14.42 -2.06
CA ARG A 97 -6.46 -14.71 -3.49
C ARG A 97 -7.31 -13.76 -4.31
N VAL A 98 -6.81 -13.40 -5.46
CA VAL A 98 -7.54 -12.58 -6.42
C VAL A 98 -7.74 -13.34 -7.73
N GLN A 99 -8.89 -13.12 -8.32
CA GLN A 99 -9.28 -13.73 -9.61
C GLN A 99 -9.56 -12.61 -10.60
N PHE A 100 -8.94 -12.72 -11.77
CA PHE A 100 -9.21 -11.82 -12.89
C PHE A 100 -10.61 -12.09 -13.47
N ASP A 101 -11.12 -11.14 -14.24
CA ASP A 101 -12.45 -11.28 -14.87
C ASP A 101 -12.55 -12.44 -15.86
N ASN A 102 -11.41 -12.85 -16.44
CA ASN A 102 -11.32 -14.04 -17.30
C ASN A 102 -11.40 -15.37 -16.53
N GLY A 103 -11.58 -15.32 -15.21
CA GLY A 103 -11.67 -16.50 -14.35
C GLY A 103 -10.33 -17.09 -13.90
N GLN A 104 -9.21 -16.57 -14.37
CA GLN A 104 -7.88 -17.01 -13.94
C GLN A 104 -7.53 -16.49 -12.55
N TRP A 105 -6.91 -17.32 -11.75
CA TRP A 105 -6.40 -16.94 -10.44
C TRP A 105 -5.01 -16.34 -10.59
N TYR A 106 -4.76 -15.31 -9.78
CA TYR A 106 -3.42 -14.78 -9.65
C TYR A 106 -2.54 -15.73 -8.85
N ASP A 107 -1.30 -15.95 -9.31
CA ASP A 107 -0.39 -16.95 -8.73
C ASP A 107 0.08 -16.62 -7.31
N GLN A 108 0.17 -15.32 -6.98
CA GLN A 108 0.65 -14.89 -5.69
C GLN A 108 -0.49 -14.80 -4.68
N ILE A 109 -0.16 -15.13 -3.43
CA ILE A 109 -1.09 -15.06 -2.30
C ILE A 109 -0.84 -13.75 -1.56
N GLY A 110 -1.89 -12.95 -1.40
CA GLY A 110 -1.86 -11.73 -0.63
C GLY A 110 -2.00 -11.97 0.87
N LYS A 111 -1.53 -10.99 1.63
CA LYS A 111 -1.66 -10.94 3.09
C LYS A 111 -2.46 -9.71 3.49
N ILE A 112 -3.38 -9.87 4.44
CA ILE A 112 -4.10 -8.73 5.00
C ILE A 112 -3.11 -7.88 5.79
N ASP A 113 -2.93 -6.64 5.40
CA ASP A 113 -2.07 -5.66 6.05
C ASP A 113 -2.84 -4.58 6.81
N PHE A 114 -4.09 -4.34 6.41
CA PHE A 114 -4.94 -3.35 7.05
C PHE A 114 -6.38 -3.83 7.15
N VAL A 115 -7.00 -3.54 8.30
CA VAL A 115 -8.43 -3.73 8.57
C VAL A 115 -8.89 -2.46 9.26
N ASP A 116 -9.94 -1.85 8.75
CA ASP A 116 -10.49 -0.64 9.35
C ASP A 116 -11.11 -0.98 10.73
N ASN A 117 -11.01 -0.02 11.65
CA ASN A 117 -11.60 -0.10 12.98
C ASN A 117 -13.06 0.39 13.02
N GLN A 118 -13.58 0.86 11.91
CA GLN A 118 -14.94 1.36 11.76
C GLN A 118 -15.69 0.59 10.68
N ILE A 119 -16.98 0.35 10.97
CA ILE A 119 -17.92 -0.20 9.99
C ILE A 119 -18.49 0.96 9.20
N ASP A 120 -18.46 0.87 7.89
CA ASP A 120 -19.19 1.79 7.02
C ASP A 120 -20.71 1.58 7.27
N GLN A 121 -21.34 2.58 7.84
CA GLN A 121 -22.76 2.53 8.23
C GLN A 121 -23.71 2.41 7.03
N ASN A 122 -23.30 2.86 5.83
CA ASN A 122 -24.13 2.80 4.65
C ASN A 122 -24.15 1.39 4.04
N SER A 123 -23.00 0.70 4.07
CA SER A 123 -22.84 -0.63 3.47
C SER A 123 -22.88 -1.77 4.49
N GLY A 124 -22.76 -1.48 5.80
CA GLY A 124 -22.63 -2.47 6.86
C GLY A 124 -21.39 -3.34 6.71
N SER A 125 -20.35 -2.83 6.06
CA SER A 125 -19.13 -3.58 5.75
C SER A 125 -17.89 -2.94 6.38
N ILE A 126 -16.85 -3.73 6.55
CA ILE A 126 -15.55 -3.33 7.09
C ILE A 126 -14.56 -3.23 5.93
N PRO A 127 -13.99 -2.05 5.68
CA PRO A 127 -12.94 -1.90 4.69
C PRO A 127 -11.68 -2.66 5.12
N MET A 128 -11.11 -3.38 4.19
CA MET A 128 -9.88 -4.17 4.38
C MET A 128 -8.94 -3.96 3.21
N ARG A 129 -7.65 -4.20 3.44
CA ARG A 129 -6.63 -4.14 2.41
C ARG A 129 -5.70 -5.33 2.52
N ALA A 130 -5.33 -5.87 1.38
CA ALA A 130 -4.32 -6.90 1.28
C ALA A 130 -3.18 -6.45 0.37
N THR A 131 -1.97 -6.81 0.74
CA THR A 131 -0.75 -6.56 -0.02
C THR A 131 -0.40 -7.79 -0.85
N PHE A 132 -0.08 -7.58 -2.12
CA PHE A 132 0.35 -8.60 -3.07
C PHE A 132 1.70 -8.22 -3.66
N GLU A 133 2.59 -9.20 -3.81
CA GLU A 133 3.75 -9.05 -4.65
C GLU A 133 3.34 -9.12 -6.13
N ASN A 134 3.88 -8.23 -6.94
CA ASN A 134 3.50 -8.11 -8.34
C ASN A 134 4.74 -8.03 -9.27
N PRO A 135 5.62 -9.03 -9.25
CA PRO A 135 6.87 -9.00 -10.00
C PRO A 135 6.65 -8.96 -11.51
N LYS A 136 5.55 -9.51 -12.00
CA LYS A 136 5.19 -9.55 -13.42
C LYS A 136 4.34 -8.35 -13.87
N ASN A 137 3.99 -7.44 -12.96
CA ASN A 137 3.11 -6.29 -13.21
C ASN A 137 1.76 -6.66 -13.86
N TRP A 138 1.22 -7.81 -13.53
CA TRP A 138 -0.08 -8.27 -14.06
C TRP A 138 -1.26 -7.59 -13.35
N LEU A 139 -1.07 -7.26 -12.07
CA LEU A 139 -2.04 -6.46 -11.34
C LEU A 139 -1.82 -4.99 -11.67
N VAL A 140 -2.82 -4.37 -12.27
CA VAL A 140 -2.77 -2.96 -12.68
C VAL A 140 -3.58 -2.13 -11.69
N PRO A 141 -3.01 -1.04 -11.14
CA PRO A 141 -3.76 -0.14 -10.27
C PRO A 141 -5.00 0.42 -10.98
N GLY A 142 -6.15 0.37 -10.28
CA GLY A 142 -7.44 0.81 -10.80
C GLY A 142 -8.29 -0.29 -11.44
N ASP A 143 -7.79 -1.52 -11.47
CA ASP A 143 -8.55 -2.67 -11.96
C ASP A 143 -9.46 -3.27 -10.87
N TYR A 144 -10.54 -3.91 -11.30
CA TYR A 144 -11.47 -4.61 -10.42
C TYR A 144 -11.26 -6.11 -10.54
N MET A 145 -11.32 -6.80 -9.40
CA MET A 145 -11.14 -8.24 -9.38
C MET A 145 -11.91 -8.89 -8.25
N LYS A 146 -12.16 -10.19 -8.38
CA LYS A 146 -12.82 -10.96 -7.33
C LYS A 146 -11.81 -11.35 -6.27
N VAL A 147 -12.14 -11.09 -5.01
CA VAL A 147 -11.31 -11.43 -3.86
C VAL A 147 -11.88 -12.65 -3.15
N GLN A 148 -11.02 -13.63 -2.87
CA GLN A 148 -11.34 -14.80 -2.07
C GLN A 148 -10.46 -14.81 -0.80
N LEU A 149 -11.11 -14.93 0.35
CA LEU A 149 -10.46 -15.08 1.65
C LEU A 149 -10.41 -16.56 2.01
N ILE A 150 -9.23 -17.05 2.36
CA ILE A 150 -9.00 -18.43 2.76
C ILE A 150 -8.52 -18.40 4.23
N ALA A 151 -9.44 -18.75 5.13
CA ALA A 151 -9.10 -18.93 6.52
C ALA A 151 -8.43 -20.30 6.74
N PRO A 152 -7.41 -20.39 7.61
CA PRO A 152 -6.86 -21.68 8.01
C PRO A 152 -7.95 -22.44 8.79
N GLN A 153 -8.56 -23.45 8.17
CA GLN A 153 -9.50 -24.31 8.87
C GLN A 153 -8.75 -25.22 9.84
N LYS A 154 -9.01 -25.07 11.12
CA LYS A 154 -8.71 -26.10 12.10
C LYS A 154 -9.85 -27.13 12.08
N THR A 155 -9.86 -27.97 11.08
CA THR A 155 -10.78 -29.11 11.07
C THR A 155 -10.09 -30.25 11.83
N SER A 156 -10.48 -30.45 13.07
CA SER A 156 -10.13 -31.64 13.82
C SER A 156 -11.05 -32.75 13.36
N TYR A 157 -10.57 -33.64 12.53
CA TYR A 157 -11.30 -34.86 12.17
C TYR A 157 -11.00 -35.94 13.20
N MET A 158 -12.03 -36.47 13.83
CA MET A 158 -11.90 -37.69 14.62
C MET A 158 -11.95 -38.86 13.62
N ILE A 159 -10.78 -39.44 13.32
CA ILE A 159 -10.70 -40.63 12.48
C ILE A 159 -11.06 -41.82 13.36
N VAL A 160 -12.23 -42.40 13.14
CA VAL A 160 -12.63 -43.65 13.75
C VAL A 160 -12.28 -44.76 12.78
N PRO A 161 -11.46 -45.77 13.15
CA PRO A 161 -11.19 -46.91 12.31
C PRO A 161 -12.51 -47.60 11.89
N GLN A 162 -12.65 -48.02 10.64
CA GLN A 162 -13.86 -48.63 10.11
C GLN A 162 -14.25 -49.91 10.83
N SER A 163 -13.32 -50.56 11.51
CA SER A 163 -13.55 -51.72 12.40
C SER A 163 -14.36 -51.40 13.66
N CYS A 164 -14.48 -50.10 14.05
CA CYS A 164 -15.27 -49.68 15.19
C CYS A 164 -16.72 -49.32 14.84
N THR A 165 -17.06 -49.22 13.57
CA THR A 165 -18.43 -49.02 13.12
C THR A 165 -19.07 -50.41 12.87
N LYS A 166 -19.56 -51.03 13.94
CA LYS A 166 -20.48 -52.16 13.80
C LYS A 166 -21.79 -51.61 13.31
N GLY A 167 -22.07 -51.84 12.04
CA GLY A 167 -23.39 -51.60 11.48
C GLY A 167 -24.37 -52.56 12.14
N ASP A 168 -25.21 -52.06 13.01
CA ASP A 168 -26.46 -52.77 13.34
C ASP A 168 -27.38 -52.73 12.13
N ALA A 169 -27.21 -53.75 11.28
CA ALA A 169 -28.21 -54.10 10.31
C ALA A 169 -29.26 -54.94 11.05
N MET A 170 -30.23 -54.28 11.67
CA MET A 170 -31.53 -54.88 12.05
C MET A 170 -32.47 -53.73 12.45
N SER A 171 -33.44 -53.48 11.71
CA SER A 171 -34.79 -54.00 11.67
C SER A 171 -35.64 -52.98 10.94
N GLY A 172 -36.37 -53.44 10.03
CA GLY A 172 -37.75 -53.71 9.93
C GLY A 172 -38.43 -52.77 8.98
#